data_7a5eeea332bf4499cc38cbbebfa97851
#
_entry.id   7a5eeea332bf4499cc38cbbebfa97851
#
_cell.length_a   1.000
_cell.length_b   1.000
_cell.length_c   1.000
_cell.angle_alpha   90.00
_cell.angle_beta   90.00
_cell.angle_gamma   90.00
#
_symmetry.space_group_name_H-M   'P 1'
#
loop_
_entity.id
_entity.type
_entity.pdbx_description
1 polymer ?
#
loop_
_entity_poly.entity_id
_entity_poly.type
_entity_poly.pdbx_seq_one_letter_code
_entity_poly.pdbx_strand_id
1 'polypeptide(L)'
;MGHVRILLWHGYLLEGTGSNIYTRAVAREWARAGHDVVVFCQDPEPERFDLGGAEVVRPHLDTRLPVFVVDRYEGLEPVLLQDMRAEERERYVATNAAALREHLPADLVFANHVLMGGPVAAATGARFAVKAHGSELEYSMRGNAELQELGAVSLRDAAAVFVGSEHIRGVLHDVVGDVEHVREVPPGVDVEEFVAESRTDALAELLAECRADPPNHGNRQERLPDEGNEQRLHEFLGGEAPTILYFGKLLYNKGVHVLLEALRGLDARAVIVGFGDYRRELERMAPPRTLFTGPLEHRHLVHLIPLADVAVVPSIFPEAFGMVAAEAAAAGCPPLVARHSGLEEVARGIEAAYPPALRHLASFRTGDSLDLARKLHDLLALPAATRAGLGTAARQVAVERWSWAGVGRRLLEPFE
;
A
#
# COMPACT_ATOMS: atom_id res chain seq x y z
N MET A 1 17.15 21.09 5.46
CA MET A 1 16.43 20.63 6.69
C MET A 1 17.42 20.54 7.83
N GLY A 2 17.07 21.04 9.03
CA GLY A 2 17.86 20.81 10.23
C GLY A 2 17.75 19.33 10.67
N HIS A 3 18.68 18.87 11.49
CA HIS A 3 18.60 17.55 12.14
C HIS A 3 17.43 17.55 13.13
N VAL A 4 16.55 16.55 13.06
CA VAL A 4 15.34 16.41 13.89
C VAL A 4 15.39 15.06 14.58
N ARG A 5 15.07 15.02 15.89
CA ARG A 5 14.87 13.78 16.64
C ARG A 5 13.40 13.38 16.62
N ILE A 6 13.11 12.20 16.08
CA ILE A 6 11.75 11.70 15.83
C ILE A 6 11.53 10.39 16.55
N LEU A 7 10.48 10.33 17.38
CA LEU A 7 9.98 9.07 17.94
C LEU A 7 8.80 8.61 17.07
N LEU A 8 9.04 7.58 16.26
CA LEU A 8 8.03 7.02 15.35
C LEU A 8 7.32 5.84 16.03
N TRP A 9 6.10 6.07 16.51
CA TRP A 9 5.31 5.02 17.12
C TRP A 9 4.43 4.33 16.08
N HIS A 10 4.50 3.00 16.01
CA HIS A 10 3.67 2.18 15.13
C HIS A 10 2.81 1.19 15.91
N GLY A 11 3.38 0.51 16.89
CA GLY A 11 2.69 -0.43 17.76
C GLY A 11 2.34 -1.79 17.14
N TYR A 12 2.70 -2.02 15.87
CA TYR A 12 2.50 -3.27 15.13
C TYR A 12 3.81 -3.91 14.70
N LEU A 13 3.69 -4.95 13.84
CA LEU A 13 4.81 -5.52 13.09
C LEU A 13 5.25 -4.59 11.95
N LEU A 14 6.36 -4.93 11.31
CA LEU A 14 6.92 -4.15 10.21
C LEU A 14 6.62 -4.73 8.81
N GLU A 15 5.87 -5.85 8.73
CA GLU A 15 5.45 -6.44 7.45
C GLU A 15 3.97 -6.86 7.47
N GLY A 16 3.43 -7.23 6.31
CA GLY A 16 2.09 -7.84 6.13
C GLY A 16 0.97 -6.84 5.81
N THR A 17 1.04 -5.59 6.28
CA THR A 17 0.00 -4.58 5.99
C THR A 17 0.57 -3.30 5.39
N GLY A 18 -0.30 -2.49 4.77
CA GLY A 18 0.10 -1.21 4.19
C GLY A 18 0.69 -0.22 5.20
N SER A 19 0.16 -0.19 6.44
CA SER A 19 0.70 0.68 7.50
C SER A 19 2.07 0.23 7.99
N ASN A 20 2.35 -1.08 7.97
CA ASN A 20 3.66 -1.65 8.32
C ASN A 20 4.71 -1.23 7.28
N ILE A 21 4.40 -1.40 5.98
CA ILE A 21 5.27 -0.96 4.88
C ILE A 21 5.49 0.55 4.93
N TYR A 22 4.43 1.33 5.16
CA TYR A 22 4.50 2.78 5.34
C TYR A 22 5.49 3.16 6.45
N THR A 23 5.39 2.53 7.60
CA THR A 23 6.27 2.80 8.76
C THR A 23 7.74 2.53 8.45
N ARG A 24 8.03 1.36 7.85
CA ARG A 24 9.41 1.02 7.43
C ARG A 24 9.99 2.08 6.49
N ALA A 25 9.23 2.39 5.46
CA ALA A 25 9.69 3.30 4.41
C ALA A 25 9.92 4.71 4.95
N VAL A 26 9.02 5.23 5.77
CA VAL A 26 9.17 6.55 6.38
C VAL A 26 10.35 6.58 7.36
N ALA A 27 10.52 5.55 8.20
CA ALA A 27 11.67 5.43 9.10
C ALA A 27 12.99 5.43 8.31
N ARG A 28 13.07 4.60 7.26
CA ARG A 28 14.22 4.50 6.38
C ARG A 28 14.60 5.85 5.76
N GLU A 29 13.62 6.54 5.18
CA GLU A 29 13.88 7.81 4.50
C GLU A 29 14.29 8.92 5.48
N TRP A 30 13.69 9.00 6.64
CA TRP A 30 14.09 9.98 7.66
C TRP A 30 15.49 9.71 8.20
N ALA A 31 15.81 8.45 8.51
CA ALA A 31 17.15 8.08 8.98
C ALA A 31 18.22 8.33 7.90
N ARG A 32 17.94 7.96 6.63
CA ARG A 32 18.83 8.25 5.48
C ARG A 32 19.00 9.75 5.20
N ALA A 33 17.98 10.56 5.51
CA ALA A 33 18.06 12.02 5.43
C ALA A 33 18.88 12.65 6.57
N GLY A 34 19.37 11.84 7.53
CA GLY A 34 20.22 12.27 8.63
C GLY A 34 19.47 12.70 9.89
N HIS A 35 18.18 12.36 10.02
CA HIS A 35 17.43 12.56 11.25
C HIS A 35 17.71 11.44 12.26
N ASP A 36 17.58 11.76 13.55
CA ASP A 36 17.64 10.76 14.63
C ASP A 36 16.27 10.13 14.82
N VAL A 37 16.12 8.87 14.41
CA VAL A 37 14.82 8.18 14.35
C VAL A 37 14.82 6.98 15.29
N VAL A 38 13.84 6.93 16.19
CA VAL A 38 13.57 5.79 17.06
C VAL A 38 12.19 5.21 16.71
N VAL A 39 12.15 3.96 16.27
CA VAL A 39 10.93 3.26 15.86
C VAL A 39 10.40 2.41 17.02
N PHE A 40 9.17 2.63 17.42
CA PHE A 40 8.48 1.82 18.46
C PHE A 40 7.54 0.84 17.76
N CYS A 41 7.86 -0.45 17.78
CA CYS A 41 7.07 -1.49 17.12
C CYS A 41 7.07 -2.79 17.94
N GLN A 42 6.31 -3.79 17.46
CA GLN A 42 6.21 -5.12 18.08
C GLN A 42 6.85 -6.22 17.22
N ASP A 43 7.59 -5.87 16.18
CA ASP A 43 8.26 -6.84 15.34
C ASP A 43 9.29 -7.64 16.14
N PRO A 44 9.29 -8.99 16.08
CA PRO A 44 10.24 -9.80 16.81
C PRO A 44 11.67 -9.76 16.24
N GLU A 45 11.80 -9.47 14.93
CA GLU A 45 13.07 -9.49 14.18
C GLU A 45 13.21 -8.24 13.31
N PRO A 46 13.21 -7.03 13.91
CA PRO A 46 13.21 -5.77 13.16
C PRO A 46 14.48 -5.57 12.32
N GLU A 47 15.58 -6.24 12.66
CA GLU A 47 16.85 -6.24 11.93
C GLU A 47 16.76 -6.87 10.54
N ARG A 48 15.69 -7.60 10.24
CA ARG A 48 15.42 -8.12 8.90
C ARG A 48 15.07 -7.03 7.90
N PHE A 49 14.70 -5.84 8.38
CA PHE A 49 14.21 -4.74 7.56
C PHE A 49 15.20 -3.59 7.47
N ASP A 50 15.33 -3.02 6.29
CA ASP A 50 16.07 -1.78 6.11
C ASP A 50 15.26 -0.59 6.67
N LEU A 51 15.69 -0.09 7.81
CA LEU A 51 15.16 1.09 8.49
C LEU A 51 16.09 2.30 8.36
N GLY A 52 17.09 2.24 7.46
CA GLY A 52 18.04 3.33 7.24
C GLY A 52 19.00 3.60 8.40
N GLY A 53 19.08 2.71 9.37
CA GLY A 53 19.88 2.88 10.60
C GLY A 53 19.08 3.45 11.78
N ALA A 54 17.74 3.54 11.70
CA ALA A 54 16.91 3.92 12.84
C ALA A 54 17.05 2.93 14.01
N GLU A 55 17.04 3.47 15.23
CA GLU A 55 16.96 2.66 16.44
C GLU A 55 15.56 2.02 16.55
N VAL A 56 15.48 0.80 17.10
CA VAL A 56 14.18 0.12 17.33
C VAL A 56 14.00 -0.17 18.81
N VAL A 57 12.83 0.21 19.30
CA VAL A 57 12.38 -0.07 20.68
C VAL A 57 11.13 -0.93 20.63
N ARG A 58 11.12 -2.01 21.40
CA ARG A 58 9.97 -2.89 21.54
C ARG A 58 9.36 -2.74 22.93
N PRO A 59 8.29 -1.93 23.11
CA PRO A 59 7.62 -1.82 24.39
C PRO A 59 7.10 -3.18 24.87
N HIS A 60 7.28 -3.48 26.13
CA HIS A 60 6.78 -4.73 26.69
C HIS A 60 5.25 -4.69 26.80
N LEU A 61 4.56 -5.56 26.03
CA LEU A 61 3.12 -5.74 26.12
C LEU A 61 2.78 -7.02 26.88
N ASP A 62 1.67 -6.98 27.62
CA ASP A 62 1.10 -8.16 28.29
C ASP A 62 0.41 -9.08 27.27
N THR A 63 1.18 -9.65 26.32
CA THR A 63 0.80 -10.65 25.32
C THR A 63 -0.31 -10.27 24.32
N ARG A 64 -1.21 -9.33 24.61
CA ARG A 64 -2.32 -8.95 23.73
C ARG A 64 -1.95 -7.76 22.86
N LEU A 65 -2.14 -7.93 21.56
CA LEU A 65 -1.91 -6.88 20.55
C LEU A 65 -3.26 -6.33 20.07
N PRO A 66 -3.59 -5.05 20.33
CA PRO A 66 -4.76 -4.43 19.73
C PRO A 66 -4.62 -4.35 18.23
N VAL A 67 -5.67 -4.76 17.49
CA VAL A 67 -5.68 -4.75 16.02
C VAL A 67 -7.02 -4.20 15.52
N PHE A 68 -7.07 -3.73 14.27
CA PHE A 68 -8.31 -3.32 13.61
C PHE A 68 -8.91 -4.44 12.77
N VAL A 69 -8.07 -5.35 12.30
CA VAL A 69 -8.46 -6.55 11.55
C VAL A 69 -7.67 -7.73 12.09
N VAL A 70 -8.35 -8.82 12.40
CA VAL A 70 -7.69 -10.03 12.90
C VAL A 70 -6.89 -10.68 11.78
N ASP A 71 -5.59 -10.86 12.04
CA ASP A 71 -4.66 -11.63 11.20
C ASP A 71 -3.77 -12.48 12.14
N ARG A 72 -2.76 -13.14 11.60
CA ARG A 72 -1.79 -13.89 12.40
C ARG A 72 -0.63 -12.97 12.78
N TYR A 73 -0.36 -12.89 14.07
CA TYR A 73 0.75 -12.13 14.65
C TYR A 73 1.60 -13.08 15.47
N GLU A 74 2.79 -13.38 14.99
CA GLU A 74 3.66 -14.39 15.60
C GLU A 74 4.07 -13.98 17.02
N GLY A 75 3.83 -14.87 17.99
CA GLY A 75 4.17 -14.63 19.40
C GLY A 75 3.24 -13.64 20.15
N LEU A 76 2.21 -13.11 19.52
CA LEU A 76 1.24 -12.17 20.11
C LEU A 76 -0.19 -12.66 19.90
N GLU A 77 -1.05 -12.41 20.89
CA GLU A 77 -2.49 -12.67 20.79
C GLU A 77 -3.22 -11.42 20.27
N PRO A 78 -3.73 -11.42 19.01
CA PRO A 78 -4.47 -10.28 18.51
C PRO A 78 -5.84 -10.15 19.16
N VAL A 79 -6.22 -8.93 19.48
CA VAL A 79 -7.56 -8.58 19.97
C VAL A 79 -8.09 -7.38 19.18
N LEU A 80 -9.33 -7.47 18.71
CA LEU A 80 -9.94 -6.31 18.06
C LEU A 80 -10.06 -5.15 19.06
N LEU A 81 -9.64 -3.98 18.66
CA LEU A 81 -9.62 -2.81 19.52
C LEU A 81 -11.02 -2.49 20.09
N GLN A 82 -12.07 -2.66 19.27
CA GLN A 82 -13.46 -2.46 19.69
C GLN A 82 -13.93 -3.48 20.73
N ASP A 83 -13.26 -4.62 20.87
CA ASP A 83 -13.60 -5.68 21.85
C ASP A 83 -12.81 -5.54 23.16
N MET A 84 -11.85 -4.58 23.19
CA MET A 84 -11.10 -4.30 24.42
C MET A 84 -11.93 -3.46 25.39
N ARG A 85 -11.82 -3.77 26.67
CA ARG A 85 -12.37 -2.93 27.75
C ARG A 85 -11.59 -1.62 27.88
N ALA A 86 -12.22 -0.59 28.38
CA ALA A 86 -11.61 0.73 28.56
C ALA A 86 -10.30 0.65 29.36
N GLU A 87 -10.30 -0.09 30.48
CA GLU A 87 -9.11 -0.24 31.35
C GLU A 87 -7.94 -0.98 30.63
N GLU A 88 -8.25 -1.86 29.68
CA GLU A 88 -7.21 -2.53 28.90
C GLU A 88 -6.59 -1.56 27.89
N ARG A 89 -7.41 -0.73 27.23
CA ARG A 89 -6.94 0.33 26.34
C ARG A 89 -6.10 1.36 27.10
N GLU A 90 -6.54 1.80 28.28
CA GLU A 90 -5.80 2.75 29.13
C GLU A 90 -4.42 2.18 29.53
N ARG A 91 -4.34 0.92 29.95
CA ARG A 91 -3.08 0.27 30.28
C ARG A 91 -2.15 0.18 29.08
N TYR A 92 -2.71 -0.18 27.91
CA TYR A 92 -1.94 -0.22 26.66
C TYR A 92 -1.34 1.16 26.34
N VAL A 93 -2.14 2.21 26.43
CA VAL A 93 -1.70 3.59 26.21
C VAL A 93 -0.62 3.98 27.21
N ALA A 94 -0.84 3.72 28.49
CA ALA A 94 0.11 4.06 29.56
C ALA A 94 1.48 3.38 29.38
N THR A 95 1.47 2.09 29.03
CA THR A 95 2.70 1.29 28.82
C THR A 95 3.49 1.85 27.63
N ASN A 96 2.84 2.10 26.51
CA ASN A 96 3.51 2.63 25.33
C ASN A 96 3.99 4.07 25.53
N ALA A 97 3.19 4.92 26.16
CA ALA A 97 3.59 6.29 26.46
C ALA A 97 4.76 6.35 27.45
N ALA A 98 4.84 5.43 28.41
CA ALA A 98 5.99 5.33 29.32
C ALA A 98 7.27 4.99 28.54
N ALA A 99 7.24 4.01 27.64
CA ALA A 99 8.38 3.68 26.78
C ALA A 99 8.82 4.87 25.91
N LEU A 100 7.90 5.61 25.32
CA LEU A 100 8.23 6.82 24.57
C LEU A 100 8.88 7.89 25.43
N ARG A 101 8.40 8.10 26.66
CA ARG A 101 8.96 9.12 27.59
C ARG A 101 10.41 8.84 27.98
N GLU A 102 10.86 7.59 27.99
CA GLU A 102 12.28 7.23 28.26
C GLU A 102 13.21 7.75 27.17
N HIS A 103 12.68 8.04 25.97
CA HIS A 103 13.44 8.54 24.82
C HIS A 103 13.27 10.07 24.59
N LEU A 104 12.54 10.78 25.47
CA LEU A 104 12.45 12.24 25.42
C LEU A 104 13.71 12.89 26.03
N PRO A 105 14.10 14.12 25.60
CA PRO A 105 13.35 14.98 24.68
C PRO A 105 13.46 14.56 23.21
N ALA A 106 12.42 14.84 22.43
CA ALA A 106 12.38 14.70 20.99
C ALA A 106 11.64 15.89 20.37
N ASP A 107 11.97 16.21 19.12
CA ASP A 107 11.34 17.33 18.40
C ASP A 107 9.92 16.95 17.95
N LEU A 108 9.68 15.67 17.68
CA LEU A 108 8.41 15.16 17.20
C LEU A 108 8.16 13.73 17.68
N VAL A 109 6.96 13.46 18.19
CA VAL A 109 6.38 12.13 18.27
C VAL A 109 5.45 11.93 17.08
N PHE A 110 5.80 11.05 16.14
CA PHE A 110 4.96 10.73 15.00
C PHE A 110 4.29 9.38 15.23
N ALA A 111 2.96 9.38 15.29
CA ALA A 111 2.22 8.16 15.62
C ALA A 111 1.34 7.70 14.45
N ASN A 112 1.36 6.40 14.18
CA ASN A 112 0.42 5.79 13.26
C ASN A 112 -0.87 5.41 13.99
N HIS A 113 -2.00 5.58 13.29
CA HIS A 113 -3.36 5.27 13.74
C HIS A 113 -3.94 6.25 14.78
N VAL A 114 -5.16 6.69 14.50
CA VAL A 114 -5.91 7.63 15.34
C VAL A 114 -6.21 7.02 16.71
N LEU A 115 -6.70 5.77 16.74
CA LEU A 115 -7.20 5.13 17.97
C LEU A 115 -6.11 4.55 18.86
N MET A 116 -4.97 4.18 18.32
CA MET A 116 -3.87 3.58 19.10
C MET A 116 -2.75 4.60 19.29
N GLY A 117 -2.22 5.11 18.19
CA GLY A 117 -1.12 6.06 18.22
C GLY A 117 -1.50 7.44 18.73
N GLY A 118 -2.67 7.92 18.42
CA GLY A 118 -3.17 9.21 18.90
C GLY A 118 -3.14 9.31 20.43
N PRO A 119 -3.83 8.43 21.18
CA PRO A 119 -3.79 8.41 22.64
C PRO A 119 -2.39 8.23 23.22
N VAL A 120 -1.57 7.35 22.63
CA VAL A 120 -0.20 7.10 23.07
C VAL A 120 0.66 8.35 22.93
N ALA A 121 0.61 9.02 21.77
CA ALA A 121 1.37 10.23 21.53
C ALA A 121 0.92 11.39 22.44
N ALA A 122 -0.39 11.62 22.55
CA ALA A 122 -0.97 12.63 23.43
C ALA A 122 -0.54 12.43 24.89
N ALA A 123 -0.54 11.17 25.38
CA ALA A 123 -0.14 10.85 26.75
C ALA A 123 1.34 11.12 27.04
N THR A 124 2.21 11.31 26.03
CA THR A 124 3.63 11.68 26.26
C THR A 124 3.80 13.12 26.76
N GLY A 125 2.87 14.01 26.41
CA GLY A 125 2.97 15.45 26.64
C GLY A 125 3.95 16.18 25.70
N ALA A 126 4.55 15.48 24.74
CA ALA A 126 5.45 16.05 23.73
C ALA A 126 4.64 16.59 22.52
N ARG A 127 5.30 17.38 21.65
CA ARG A 127 4.73 17.75 20.34
C ARG A 127 4.53 16.51 19.49
N PHE A 128 3.33 16.32 18.95
CA PHE A 128 3.05 15.10 18.18
C PHE A 128 2.24 15.33 16.92
N ALA A 129 2.33 14.37 16.01
CA ALA A 129 1.50 14.25 14.83
C ALA A 129 0.93 12.82 14.71
N VAL A 130 -0.20 12.70 14.01
CA VAL A 130 -0.87 11.42 13.80
C VAL A 130 -1.09 11.17 12.33
N LYS A 131 -0.73 9.96 11.84
CA LYS A 131 -1.13 9.45 10.52
C LYS A 131 -2.40 8.61 10.67
N ALA A 132 -3.49 9.10 10.11
CA ALA A 132 -4.72 8.34 9.97
C ALA A 132 -4.59 7.35 8.81
N HIS A 133 -4.95 6.09 9.07
CA HIS A 133 -5.06 5.03 8.08
C HIS A 133 -6.55 4.65 7.90
N GLY A 134 -6.94 4.10 6.73
CA GLY A 134 -8.35 3.87 6.44
C GLY A 134 -9.01 2.78 7.31
N SER A 135 -8.25 1.74 7.71
CA SER A 135 -8.81 0.57 8.38
C SER A 135 -9.39 0.87 9.76
N GLU A 136 -8.72 1.68 10.58
CA GLU A 136 -9.27 2.06 11.89
C GLU A 136 -10.52 2.90 11.78
N LEU A 137 -10.57 3.81 10.81
CA LEU A 137 -11.70 4.69 10.59
C LEU A 137 -12.95 3.90 10.15
N GLU A 138 -12.78 3.00 9.19
CA GLU A 138 -13.88 2.26 8.58
C GLU A 138 -14.34 1.05 9.41
N TYR A 139 -13.41 0.29 10.01
CA TYR A 139 -13.74 -0.98 10.65
C TYR A 139 -13.96 -0.88 12.16
N SER A 140 -13.31 0.08 12.84
CA SER A 140 -13.41 0.19 14.29
C SER A 140 -14.20 1.41 14.74
N MET A 141 -14.02 2.57 14.08
CA MET A 141 -14.66 3.81 14.53
C MET A 141 -16.05 4.00 13.93
N ARG A 142 -16.28 3.67 12.66
CA ARG A 142 -17.59 3.89 12.02
C ARG A 142 -18.68 3.13 12.75
N GLY A 143 -19.67 3.87 13.26
CA GLY A 143 -20.79 3.32 14.03
C GLY A 143 -20.49 3.01 15.50
N ASN A 144 -19.29 3.33 16.02
CA ASN A 144 -18.93 3.17 17.42
C ASN A 144 -18.65 4.53 18.06
N ALA A 145 -19.67 5.10 18.75
CA ALA A 145 -19.59 6.45 19.31
C ALA A 145 -18.46 6.61 20.37
N GLU A 146 -18.17 5.58 21.16
CA GLU A 146 -17.10 5.61 22.17
C GLU A 146 -15.73 5.77 21.49
N LEU A 147 -15.46 5.00 20.42
CA LEU A 147 -14.20 5.07 19.70
C LEU A 147 -14.09 6.34 18.84
N GLN A 148 -15.22 6.87 18.36
CA GLN A 148 -15.25 8.17 17.68
C GLN A 148 -14.85 9.30 18.62
N GLU A 149 -15.41 9.34 19.84
CA GLU A 149 -15.05 10.33 20.86
C GLU A 149 -13.59 10.18 21.31
N LEU A 150 -13.12 8.94 21.51
CA LEU A 150 -11.71 8.68 21.81
C LEU A 150 -10.78 9.24 20.72
N GLY A 151 -11.12 9.03 19.46
CA GLY A 151 -10.39 9.58 18.32
C GLY A 151 -10.39 11.10 18.31
N ALA A 152 -11.56 11.73 18.48
CA ALA A 152 -11.69 13.18 18.52
C ALA A 152 -10.85 13.81 19.64
N VAL A 153 -10.91 13.24 20.85
CA VAL A 153 -10.10 13.71 21.99
C VAL A 153 -8.61 13.54 21.71
N SER A 154 -8.19 12.43 21.13
CA SER A 154 -6.78 12.13 20.85
C SER A 154 -6.16 13.08 19.83
N LEU A 155 -6.95 13.58 18.87
CA LEU A 155 -6.46 14.46 17.82
C LEU A 155 -6.50 15.95 18.19
N ARG A 156 -7.14 16.32 19.28
CA ARG A 156 -7.36 17.73 19.68
C ARG A 156 -6.08 18.55 19.76
N ASP A 157 -5.05 17.95 20.35
CA ASP A 157 -3.76 18.63 20.61
C ASP A 157 -2.67 18.20 19.60
N ALA A 158 -3.04 17.48 18.54
CA ALA A 158 -2.10 17.09 17.52
C ALA A 158 -1.63 18.30 16.71
N ALA A 159 -0.32 18.48 16.58
CA ALA A 159 0.26 19.55 15.78
C ALA A 159 0.01 19.41 14.28
N ALA A 160 -0.22 18.15 13.82
CA ALA A 160 -0.71 17.84 12.49
C ALA A 160 -1.39 16.46 12.48
N VAL A 161 -2.40 16.32 11.63
CA VAL A 161 -3.03 15.02 11.32
C VAL A 161 -2.87 14.77 9.84
N PHE A 162 -2.24 13.64 9.48
CA PHE A 162 -1.97 13.28 8.10
C PHE A 162 -2.97 12.24 7.59
N VAL A 163 -3.54 12.50 6.43
CA VAL A 163 -4.38 11.55 5.69
C VAL A 163 -3.70 11.18 4.37
N GLY A 164 -4.04 10.01 3.81
CA GLY A 164 -3.43 9.52 2.57
C GLY A 164 -4.09 10.03 1.30
N SER A 165 -5.29 10.59 1.40
CA SER A 165 -6.10 11.03 0.27
C SER A 165 -7.24 11.94 0.72
N GLU A 166 -7.85 12.67 -0.21
CA GLU A 166 -9.06 13.45 0.02
C GLU A 166 -10.22 12.55 0.49
N HIS A 167 -10.29 11.33 -0.08
CA HIS A 167 -11.26 10.32 0.38
C HIS A 167 -11.10 10.03 1.88
N ILE A 168 -9.88 9.75 2.35
CA ILE A 168 -9.63 9.49 3.78
C ILE A 168 -9.84 10.74 4.64
N ARG A 169 -9.60 11.95 4.10
CA ARG A 169 -9.99 13.20 4.75
C ARG A 169 -11.50 13.25 5.00
N GLY A 170 -12.30 12.93 3.99
CA GLY A 170 -13.75 12.86 4.11
C GLY A 170 -14.20 11.82 5.14
N VAL A 171 -13.60 10.61 5.10
CA VAL A 171 -13.90 9.54 6.09
C VAL A 171 -13.52 9.97 7.51
N LEU A 172 -12.38 10.64 7.70
CA LEU A 172 -11.96 11.17 9.00
C LEU A 172 -12.98 12.19 9.52
N HIS A 173 -13.41 13.14 8.67
CA HIS A 173 -14.42 14.12 9.01
C HIS A 173 -15.77 13.46 9.39
N ASP A 174 -16.22 12.47 8.62
CA ASP A 174 -17.48 11.74 8.90
C ASP A 174 -17.46 11.01 10.24
N VAL A 175 -16.29 10.52 10.66
CA VAL A 175 -16.15 9.63 11.81
C VAL A 175 -15.74 10.38 13.08
N VAL A 176 -14.88 11.39 12.95
CA VAL A 176 -14.30 12.15 14.09
C VAL A 176 -14.88 13.55 14.20
N GLY A 177 -15.41 14.10 13.09
CA GLY A 177 -15.83 15.48 12.98
C GLY A 177 -14.71 16.40 12.50
N ASP A 178 -14.85 17.70 12.76
CA ASP A 178 -13.86 18.70 12.38
C ASP A 178 -12.56 18.51 13.17
N VAL A 179 -11.47 18.31 12.46
CA VAL A 179 -10.11 18.20 13.02
C VAL A 179 -9.25 19.32 12.42
N GLU A 180 -8.56 20.06 13.28
CA GLU A 180 -7.63 21.09 12.84
C GLU A 180 -6.34 20.47 12.26
N HIS A 181 -5.64 21.25 11.44
CA HIS A 181 -4.31 20.91 10.91
C HIS A 181 -4.25 19.58 10.11
N VAL A 182 -5.35 19.19 9.46
CA VAL A 182 -5.36 18.01 8.57
C VAL A 182 -4.60 18.31 7.28
N ARG A 183 -3.60 17.49 6.98
CA ARG A 183 -2.77 17.56 5.78
C ARG A 183 -2.86 16.27 4.97
N GLU A 184 -2.94 16.44 3.66
CA GLU A 184 -2.94 15.31 2.75
C GLU A 184 -1.51 15.00 2.30
N VAL A 185 -1.04 13.83 2.70
CA VAL A 185 0.24 13.28 2.26
C VAL A 185 -0.01 11.81 1.89
N PRO A 186 -0.10 11.50 0.58
CA PRO A 186 -0.30 10.13 0.12
C PRO A 186 0.88 9.24 0.54
N PRO A 187 0.66 7.93 0.67
CA PRO A 187 1.76 6.99 0.89
C PRO A 187 2.71 6.99 -0.31
N GLY A 188 3.93 6.56 -0.08
CA GLY A 188 4.95 6.46 -1.11
C GLY A 188 5.03 5.10 -1.76
N VAL A 189 5.87 5.02 -2.79
CA VAL A 189 6.33 3.79 -3.45
C VAL A 189 7.84 3.84 -3.65
N ASP A 190 8.46 2.68 -3.73
CA ASP A 190 9.90 2.54 -3.95
C ASP A 190 10.24 2.75 -5.43
N VAL A 191 10.37 4.01 -5.83
CA VAL A 191 10.63 4.38 -7.23
C VAL A 191 12.05 4.01 -7.70
N GLU A 192 12.99 3.85 -6.77
CA GLU A 192 14.39 3.52 -7.07
C GLU A 192 14.62 2.05 -7.35
N GLU A 193 13.74 1.17 -6.87
CA GLU A 193 13.85 -0.28 -7.09
C GLU A 193 13.44 -0.69 -8.50
N PHE A 194 12.67 0.15 -9.20
CA PHE A 194 12.29 -0.08 -10.59
C PHE A 194 13.34 0.51 -11.53
N VAL A 195 14.37 -0.28 -11.82
CA VAL A 195 15.42 0.08 -12.76
C VAL A 195 14.93 -0.17 -14.19
N ALA A 196 15.29 0.71 -15.12
CA ALA A 196 14.98 0.51 -16.53
C ALA A 196 15.82 -0.64 -17.09
N GLU A 197 15.18 -1.76 -17.38
CA GLU A 197 15.80 -2.95 -17.97
C GLU A 197 15.25 -3.22 -19.37
N SER A 198 16.00 -3.95 -20.19
CA SER A 198 15.42 -4.49 -21.40
C SER A 198 14.38 -5.56 -21.08
N ARG A 199 13.37 -5.73 -21.95
CA ARG A 199 12.37 -6.79 -21.76
C ARG A 199 13.00 -8.18 -21.58
N THR A 200 14.10 -8.45 -22.28
CA THR A 200 14.82 -9.72 -22.20
C THR A 200 15.48 -9.91 -20.84
N ASP A 201 16.13 -8.87 -20.33
CA ASP A 201 16.80 -8.92 -19.02
C ASP A 201 15.76 -9.02 -17.90
N ALA A 202 14.71 -8.21 -17.93
CA ALA A 202 13.62 -8.28 -16.96
C ALA A 202 12.96 -9.69 -16.90
N LEU A 203 12.74 -10.33 -18.06
CA LEU A 203 12.24 -11.70 -18.09
C LEU A 203 13.25 -12.69 -17.50
N ALA A 204 14.54 -12.55 -17.83
CA ALA A 204 15.57 -13.45 -17.30
C ALA A 204 15.70 -13.36 -15.77
N GLU A 205 15.68 -12.14 -15.23
CA GLU A 205 15.72 -11.90 -13.79
C GLU A 205 14.45 -12.42 -13.08
N LEU A 206 13.26 -12.15 -13.64
CA LEU A 206 12.02 -12.72 -13.14
C LEU A 206 12.08 -14.24 -13.01
N LEU A 207 12.60 -14.92 -14.04
CA LEU A 207 12.71 -16.38 -14.04
C LEU A 207 13.78 -16.87 -13.04
N ALA A 208 14.84 -16.08 -12.81
CA ALA A 208 15.85 -16.37 -11.80
C ALA A 208 15.24 -16.30 -10.38
N GLU A 209 14.43 -15.27 -10.11
CA GLU A 209 13.71 -15.14 -8.86
C GLU A 209 12.73 -16.31 -8.63
N CYS A 210 11.96 -16.70 -9.66
CA CYS A 210 11.05 -17.85 -9.58
C CYS A 210 11.76 -19.18 -9.28
N ARG A 211 13.02 -19.34 -9.73
CA ARG A 211 13.81 -20.56 -9.40
C ARG A 211 14.20 -20.62 -7.93
N ALA A 212 14.35 -19.46 -7.29
CA ALA A 212 14.68 -19.35 -5.87
C ALA A 212 13.46 -19.52 -4.94
N ASP A 213 12.24 -19.62 -5.50
CA ASP A 213 11.03 -19.78 -4.71
C ASP A 213 11.02 -21.10 -3.91
N PRO A 214 10.46 -21.08 -2.69
CA PRO A 214 10.25 -22.30 -1.94
C PRO A 214 9.28 -23.23 -2.67
N PRO A 215 9.46 -24.57 -2.56
CA PRO A 215 8.60 -25.52 -3.23
C PRO A 215 7.15 -25.43 -2.71
N ASN A 216 6.19 -25.37 -3.62
CA ASN A 216 4.75 -25.35 -3.31
C ASN A 216 4.01 -26.47 -4.04
N HIS A 217 4.31 -27.72 -3.71
CA HIS A 217 3.78 -28.90 -4.39
C HIS A 217 2.24 -28.94 -4.44
N GLY A 218 1.72 -28.91 -5.68
CA GLY A 218 0.29 -28.90 -5.96
C GLY A 218 -0.42 -27.64 -5.44
N ASN A 219 0.28 -26.53 -5.28
CA ASN A 219 -0.23 -25.22 -4.85
C ASN A 219 -1.00 -25.28 -3.52
N ARG A 220 -0.53 -26.10 -2.57
CA ARG A 220 -1.21 -26.34 -1.29
C ARG A 220 -1.07 -25.19 -0.31
N GLN A 221 -0.02 -24.39 -0.46
CA GLN A 221 0.24 -23.23 0.38
C GLN A 221 -0.17 -21.96 -0.37
N GLU A 222 -1.32 -21.43 0.01
CA GLU A 222 -1.94 -20.28 -0.67
C GLU A 222 -1.06 -19.02 -0.67
N ARG A 223 -0.19 -18.88 0.34
CA ARG A 223 0.70 -17.72 0.50
C ARG A 223 2.07 -17.88 -0.15
N LEU A 224 2.31 -18.96 -0.86
CA LEU A 224 3.52 -19.18 -1.66
C LEU A 224 3.21 -19.06 -3.15
N PRO A 225 4.22 -18.68 -3.97
CA PRO A 225 4.12 -18.74 -5.43
C PRO A 225 3.65 -20.12 -5.91
N ASP A 226 2.95 -20.15 -7.03
CA ASP A 226 2.49 -21.41 -7.62
C ASP A 226 3.66 -22.22 -8.15
N GLU A 227 3.52 -23.54 -8.04
CA GLU A 227 4.52 -24.48 -8.54
C GLU A 227 4.77 -24.29 -10.04
N GLY A 228 6.04 -24.30 -10.42
CA GLY A 228 6.48 -24.22 -11.82
C GLY A 228 6.34 -22.85 -12.47
N ASN A 229 6.24 -21.77 -11.71
CA ASN A 229 6.14 -20.42 -12.25
C ASN A 229 7.29 -20.05 -13.20
N GLU A 230 8.51 -20.52 -12.99
CA GLU A 230 9.61 -20.29 -13.91
C GLU A 230 9.24 -20.70 -15.33
N GLN A 231 8.87 -21.98 -15.52
CA GLN A 231 8.52 -22.50 -16.85
C GLN A 231 7.23 -21.86 -17.37
N ARG A 232 6.21 -21.72 -16.55
CA ARG A 232 4.90 -21.16 -16.91
C ARG A 232 5.01 -19.71 -17.39
N LEU A 233 5.75 -18.87 -16.68
CA LEU A 233 5.99 -17.47 -17.05
C LEU A 233 6.88 -17.37 -18.29
N HIS A 234 7.91 -18.21 -18.40
CA HIS A 234 8.76 -18.24 -19.59
C HIS A 234 7.93 -18.53 -20.87
N GLU A 235 7.12 -19.59 -20.85
CA GLU A 235 6.27 -19.95 -21.98
C GLU A 235 5.20 -18.89 -22.25
N PHE A 236 4.62 -18.32 -21.19
CA PHE A 236 3.53 -17.37 -21.30
C PHE A 236 3.99 -15.98 -21.77
N LEU A 237 5.13 -15.49 -21.29
CA LEU A 237 5.67 -14.16 -21.60
C LEU A 237 6.65 -14.14 -22.79
N GLY A 238 7.08 -15.29 -23.30
CA GLY A 238 8.05 -15.40 -24.39
C GLY A 238 7.58 -14.89 -25.74
N GLY A 239 6.29 -14.63 -25.95
CA GLY A 239 5.73 -14.09 -27.19
C GLY A 239 5.53 -12.58 -27.18
N GLU A 240 5.16 -12.01 -28.35
CA GLU A 240 4.94 -10.57 -28.53
C GLU A 240 3.52 -10.08 -28.18
N ALA A 241 2.60 -10.98 -27.77
CA ALA A 241 1.22 -10.60 -27.43
C ALA A 241 1.20 -9.58 -26.30
N PRO A 242 0.33 -8.55 -26.37
CA PRO A 242 0.20 -7.58 -25.30
C PRO A 242 -0.15 -8.24 -23.97
N THR A 243 0.47 -7.77 -22.90
CA THR A 243 0.32 -8.32 -21.55
C THR A 243 -0.41 -7.35 -20.63
N ILE A 244 -1.52 -7.81 -20.06
CA ILE A 244 -2.29 -7.11 -19.04
C ILE A 244 -1.90 -7.73 -17.68
N LEU A 245 -1.62 -6.89 -16.68
CA LEU A 245 -1.21 -7.33 -15.37
C LEU A 245 -2.25 -6.92 -14.32
N TYR A 246 -2.58 -7.85 -13.44
CA TYR A 246 -3.18 -7.59 -12.14
C TYR A 246 -2.28 -8.14 -11.04
N PHE A 247 -2.07 -7.40 -9.97
CA PHE A 247 -1.42 -7.90 -8.75
C PHE A 247 -2.09 -7.33 -7.50
N GLY A 248 -2.31 -8.21 -6.52
CA GLY A 248 -3.01 -7.89 -5.28
C GLY A 248 -3.81 -9.06 -4.71
N LYS A 249 -4.56 -8.82 -3.64
CA LYS A 249 -5.41 -9.85 -3.02
C LYS A 249 -6.53 -10.27 -3.98
N LEU A 250 -6.79 -11.58 -4.05
CA LEU A 250 -7.88 -12.15 -4.85
C LEU A 250 -9.15 -12.27 -4.00
N LEU A 251 -9.74 -11.12 -3.69
CA LEU A 251 -11.00 -10.96 -2.97
C LEU A 251 -12.07 -10.40 -3.91
N TYR A 252 -13.34 -10.67 -3.63
CA TYR A 252 -14.45 -10.18 -4.47
C TYR A 252 -14.41 -8.65 -4.66
N ASN A 253 -14.17 -7.92 -3.58
CA ASN A 253 -14.14 -6.46 -3.57
C ASN A 253 -12.97 -5.86 -4.38
N LYS A 254 -11.94 -6.64 -4.71
CA LYS A 254 -10.83 -6.22 -5.60
C LYS A 254 -11.20 -6.26 -7.09
N GLY A 255 -12.40 -6.74 -7.44
CA GLY A 255 -12.99 -6.57 -8.76
C GLY A 255 -12.29 -7.33 -9.90
N VAL A 256 -11.47 -8.35 -9.61
CA VAL A 256 -10.74 -9.11 -10.65
C VAL A 256 -11.70 -9.77 -11.64
N HIS A 257 -12.90 -10.16 -11.21
CA HIS A 257 -13.96 -10.66 -12.09
C HIS A 257 -14.37 -9.66 -13.17
N VAL A 258 -14.38 -8.34 -12.86
CA VAL A 258 -14.65 -7.28 -13.85
C VAL A 258 -13.56 -7.25 -14.92
N LEU A 259 -12.30 -7.44 -14.52
CA LEU A 259 -11.19 -7.58 -15.46
C LEU A 259 -11.34 -8.82 -16.33
N LEU A 260 -11.62 -9.99 -15.74
CA LEU A 260 -11.77 -11.24 -16.49
C LEU A 260 -12.93 -11.19 -17.49
N GLU A 261 -14.01 -10.51 -17.18
CA GLU A 261 -15.08 -10.23 -18.12
C GLU A 261 -14.62 -9.32 -19.26
N ALA A 262 -13.90 -8.26 -18.96
CA ALA A 262 -13.39 -7.31 -19.96
C ALA A 262 -12.38 -7.95 -20.91
N LEU A 263 -11.65 -8.98 -20.48
CA LEU A 263 -10.69 -9.71 -21.31
C LEU A 263 -11.35 -10.57 -22.41
N ARG A 264 -12.65 -10.88 -22.30
CA ARG A 264 -13.34 -11.68 -23.28
C ARG A 264 -13.40 -10.95 -24.63
N GLY A 265 -12.77 -11.54 -25.63
CA GLY A 265 -12.72 -10.96 -26.97
C GLY A 265 -11.54 -10.02 -27.23
N LEU A 266 -10.66 -9.79 -26.26
CA LEU A 266 -9.40 -9.08 -26.47
C LEU A 266 -8.30 -10.04 -26.93
N ASP A 267 -7.53 -9.65 -27.94
CA ASP A 267 -6.33 -10.40 -28.36
C ASP A 267 -5.12 -9.98 -27.50
N ALA A 268 -5.20 -10.33 -26.23
CA ALA A 268 -4.18 -10.05 -25.23
C ALA A 268 -4.06 -11.24 -24.27
N ARG A 269 -2.97 -11.29 -23.53
CA ARG A 269 -2.78 -12.21 -22.41
C ARG A 269 -2.87 -11.47 -21.09
N ALA A 270 -3.24 -12.17 -20.02
CA ALA A 270 -3.33 -11.57 -18.69
C ALA A 270 -2.56 -12.40 -17.66
N VAL A 271 -1.75 -11.75 -16.85
CA VAL A 271 -1.10 -12.32 -15.67
C VAL A 271 -1.84 -11.83 -14.43
N ILE A 272 -2.31 -12.75 -13.61
CA ILE A 272 -3.05 -12.48 -12.37
C ILE A 272 -2.20 -12.96 -11.20
N VAL A 273 -1.65 -12.00 -10.46
CA VAL A 273 -0.78 -12.24 -9.31
C VAL A 273 -1.56 -12.04 -8.03
N GLY A 274 -1.48 -13.00 -7.11
CA GLY A 274 -2.04 -12.86 -5.77
C GLY A 274 -2.70 -14.12 -5.23
N PHE A 275 -3.27 -13.95 -4.03
CA PHE A 275 -3.98 -15.01 -3.32
C PHE A 275 -5.24 -14.43 -2.64
N GLY A 276 -6.15 -15.31 -2.23
CA GLY A 276 -7.38 -14.96 -1.53
C GLY A 276 -8.54 -15.88 -1.85
N ASP A 277 -9.56 -15.85 -1.02
CA ASP A 277 -10.69 -16.78 -1.03
C ASP A 277 -11.47 -16.82 -2.35
N TYR A 278 -11.40 -15.74 -3.14
CA TYR A 278 -12.12 -15.64 -4.42
C TYR A 278 -11.35 -16.26 -5.59
N ARG A 279 -10.10 -16.71 -5.40
CA ARG A 279 -9.23 -17.22 -6.46
C ARG A 279 -9.86 -18.35 -7.27
N ARG A 280 -10.44 -19.37 -6.60
CA ARG A 280 -11.04 -20.54 -7.28
C ARG A 280 -12.19 -20.16 -8.22
N GLU A 281 -12.97 -19.14 -7.85
CA GLU A 281 -14.04 -18.60 -8.69
C GLU A 281 -13.48 -17.89 -9.91
N LEU A 282 -12.47 -17.05 -9.69
CA LEU A 282 -11.78 -16.32 -10.75
C LEU A 282 -11.16 -17.28 -11.78
N GLU A 283 -10.50 -18.37 -11.35
CA GLU A 283 -9.93 -19.39 -12.25
C GLU A 283 -11.00 -20.03 -13.12
N ARG A 284 -12.21 -20.29 -12.58
CA ARG A 284 -13.34 -20.82 -13.37
C ARG A 284 -13.90 -19.85 -14.40
N MET A 285 -13.80 -18.55 -14.12
CA MET A 285 -14.30 -17.47 -14.99
C MET A 285 -13.27 -17.05 -16.04
N ALA A 286 -12.02 -17.38 -15.84
CA ALA A 286 -10.89 -16.88 -16.63
C ALA A 286 -11.00 -17.29 -18.10
N PRO A 287 -10.88 -16.34 -19.04
CA PRO A 287 -10.80 -16.66 -20.46
C PRO A 287 -9.45 -17.33 -20.79
N PRO A 288 -9.33 -17.96 -21.97
CA PRO A 288 -8.03 -18.43 -22.47
C PRO A 288 -6.97 -17.33 -22.43
N ARG A 289 -5.70 -17.68 -22.30
CA ARG A 289 -4.56 -16.75 -22.15
C ARG A 289 -4.61 -15.92 -20.85
N THR A 290 -5.13 -16.53 -19.78
CA THR A 290 -5.00 -15.99 -18.41
C THR A 290 -4.12 -16.92 -17.59
N LEU A 291 -3.08 -16.37 -16.97
CA LEU A 291 -2.15 -17.09 -16.10
C LEU A 291 -2.29 -16.59 -14.66
N PHE A 292 -2.61 -17.49 -13.72
CA PHE A 292 -2.52 -17.24 -12.29
C PHE A 292 -1.18 -17.74 -11.77
N THR A 293 -0.49 -16.93 -10.98
CA THR A 293 0.86 -17.23 -10.48
C THR A 293 0.90 -17.54 -8.97
N GLY A 294 -0.24 -17.39 -8.27
CA GLY A 294 -0.17 -17.24 -6.81
C GLY A 294 0.44 -15.89 -6.41
N PRO A 295 0.72 -15.66 -5.12
CA PRO A 295 1.39 -14.46 -4.68
C PRO A 295 2.82 -14.44 -5.21
N LEU A 296 3.27 -13.26 -5.63
CA LEU A 296 4.67 -12.98 -5.95
C LEU A 296 5.15 -11.90 -4.99
N GLU A 297 6.37 -12.06 -4.52
CA GLU A 297 7.04 -11.10 -3.65
C GLU A 297 7.53 -9.89 -4.46
N HIS A 298 7.93 -8.83 -3.76
CA HIS A 298 8.42 -7.61 -4.39
C HIS A 298 9.59 -7.86 -5.36
N ARG A 299 10.53 -8.76 -5.00
CA ARG A 299 11.65 -9.18 -5.86
C ARG A 299 11.23 -9.71 -7.24
N HIS A 300 10.04 -10.31 -7.36
CA HIS A 300 9.49 -10.73 -8.65
C HIS A 300 8.79 -9.57 -9.36
N LEU A 301 8.05 -8.73 -8.60
CA LEU A 301 7.23 -7.67 -9.15
C LEU A 301 8.06 -6.58 -9.82
N VAL A 302 9.26 -6.30 -9.31
CA VAL A 302 10.18 -5.32 -9.90
C VAL A 302 10.57 -5.71 -11.34
N HIS A 303 10.59 -6.99 -11.67
CA HIS A 303 10.88 -7.52 -13.01
C HIS A 303 9.62 -7.84 -13.81
N LEU A 304 8.51 -8.20 -13.16
CA LEU A 304 7.27 -8.56 -13.86
C LEU A 304 6.50 -7.33 -14.36
N ILE A 305 6.38 -6.27 -13.53
CA ILE A 305 5.57 -5.10 -13.89
C ILE A 305 6.07 -4.42 -15.16
N PRO A 306 7.40 -4.24 -15.38
CA PRO A 306 7.92 -3.68 -16.62
C PRO A 306 7.65 -4.51 -17.88
N LEU A 307 7.30 -5.81 -17.74
CA LEU A 307 6.93 -6.69 -18.85
C LEU A 307 5.49 -6.49 -19.32
N ALA A 308 4.65 -5.81 -18.53
CA ALA A 308 3.26 -5.58 -18.85
C ALA A 308 3.07 -4.29 -19.69
N ASP A 309 2.10 -4.32 -20.59
CA ASP A 309 1.68 -3.15 -21.40
C ASP A 309 0.71 -2.25 -20.62
N VAL A 310 0.00 -2.81 -19.65
CA VAL A 310 -0.92 -2.10 -18.77
C VAL A 310 -1.13 -2.88 -17.47
N ALA A 311 -1.18 -2.19 -16.35
CA ALA A 311 -1.61 -2.75 -15.07
C ALA A 311 -3.04 -2.29 -14.75
N VAL A 312 -3.93 -3.22 -14.42
CA VAL A 312 -5.34 -2.90 -14.15
C VAL A 312 -5.63 -3.00 -12.66
N VAL A 313 -6.25 -1.96 -12.09
CA VAL A 313 -6.70 -1.93 -10.70
C VAL A 313 -8.23 -1.83 -10.67
N PRO A 314 -8.93 -2.97 -10.73
CA PRO A 314 -10.38 -3.00 -10.97
C PRO A 314 -11.21 -2.99 -9.69
N SER A 315 -10.65 -2.54 -8.55
CA SER A 315 -11.34 -2.56 -7.26
C SER A 315 -12.73 -1.96 -7.36
N ILE A 316 -13.71 -2.63 -6.75
CA ILE A 316 -15.11 -2.18 -6.67
C ILE A 316 -15.48 -1.69 -5.27
N PHE A 317 -14.52 -1.68 -4.35
CA PHE A 317 -14.67 -1.22 -2.98
C PHE A 317 -13.69 -0.05 -2.73
N PRO A 318 -14.05 0.93 -1.90
CA PRO A 318 -13.20 2.07 -1.63
C PRO A 318 -11.77 1.71 -1.21
N GLU A 319 -10.81 2.32 -1.89
CA GLU A 319 -9.38 2.22 -1.58
C GLU A 319 -8.91 3.49 -0.88
N ALA A 320 -8.08 3.34 0.13
CA ALA A 320 -7.52 4.50 0.84
C ALA A 320 -6.63 5.37 -0.05
N PHE A 321 -5.92 4.74 -1.01
CA PHE A 321 -5.08 5.45 -1.99
C PHE A 321 -5.04 4.69 -3.33
N GLY A 322 -4.46 3.52 -3.39
CA GLY A 322 -4.23 2.74 -4.61
C GLY A 322 -2.74 2.46 -4.84
N MET A 323 -2.09 1.89 -3.81
CA MET A 323 -0.65 1.55 -3.83
C MET A 323 -0.26 0.78 -5.10
N VAL A 324 -1.04 -0.23 -5.46
CA VAL A 324 -0.79 -1.06 -6.66
C VAL A 324 -0.71 -0.22 -7.94
N ALA A 325 -1.56 0.80 -8.08
CA ALA A 325 -1.51 1.70 -9.25
C ALA A 325 -0.26 2.59 -9.22
N ALA A 326 0.15 3.05 -8.04
CA ALA A 326 1.36 3.85 -7.87
C ALA A 326 2.63 3.01 -8.11
N GLU A 327 2.67 1.74 -7.69
CA GLU A 327 3.74 0.79 -7.97
C GLU A 327 3.86 0.50 -9.48
N ALA A 328 2.72 0.27 -10.15
CA ALA A 328 2.70 0.11 -11.60
C ALA A 328 3.25 1.35 -12.32
N ALA A 329 2.82 2.54 -11.90
CA ALA A 329 3.35 3.81 -12.43
C ALA A 329 4.85 3.94 -12.18
N ALA A 330 5.34 3.63 -10.97
CA ALA A 330 6.76 3.67 -10.62
C ALA A 330 7.61 2.75 -11.51
N ALA A 331 7.07 1.59 -11.86
CA ALA A 331 7.71 0.64 -12.78
C ALA A 331 7.62 1.06 -14.27
N GLY A 332 6.98 2.18 -14.59
CA GLY A 332 6.78 2.62 -15.96
C GLY A 332 5.71 1.83 -16.74
N CYS A 333 4.87 1.08 -16.04
CA CYS A 333 3.71 0.41 -16.61
C CYS A 333 2.47 1.30 -16.46
N PRO A 334 1.78 1.69 -17.56
CA PRO A 334 0.59 2.53 -17.47
C PRO A 334 -0.48 1.87 -16.58
N PRO A 335 -0.93 2.49 -15.48
CA PRO A 335 -2.05 1.96 -14.71
C PRO A 335 -3.38 2.40 -15.33
N LEU A 336 -4.34 1.47 -15.35
CA LEU A 336 -5.74 1.71 -15.71
C LEU A 336 -6.61 1.35 -14.49
N VAL A 337 -7.18 2.35 -13.84
CA VAL A 337 -7.80 2.17 -12.52
C VAL A 337 -9.31 2.40 -12.53
N ALA A 338 -10.04 1.72 -11.66
CA ALA A 338 -11.44 2.00 -11.39
C ALA A 338 -11.57 3.39 -10.75
N ARG A 339 -12.53 4.22 -11.24
CA ARG A 339 -12.64 5.63 -10.85
C ARG A 339 -13.50 5.82 -9.61
N HIS A 340 -12.92 5.72 -8.44
CA HIS A 340 -13.55 6.01 -7.15
C HIS A 340 -12.51 6.19 -6.05
N SER A 341 -12.89 6.79 -4.91
CA SER A 341 -12.09 6.92 -3.68
C SER A 341 -10.64 7.37 -3.93
N GLY A 342 -9.65 6.82 -3.24
CA GLY A 342 -8.24 7.12 -3.47
C GLY A 342 -7.72 6.76 -4.87
N LEU A 343 -8.34 5.78 -5.56
CA LEU A 343 -7.99 5.46 -6.96
C LEU A 343 -8.30 6.61 -7.92
N GLU A 344 -9.36 7.40 -7.66
CA GLU A 344 -9.65 8.58 -8.47
C GLU A 344 -8.56 9.64 -8.38
N GLU A 345 -7.92 9.77 -7.22
CA GLU A 345 -6.82 10.71 -7.01
C GLU A 345 -5.56 10.28 -7.78
N VAL A 346 -5.26 8.97 -7.75
CA VAL A 346 -4.19 8.40 -8.57
C VAL A 346 -4.48 8.61 -10.05
N ALA A 347 -5.73 8.33 -10.49
CA ALA A 347 -6.15 8.57 -11.87
C ALA A 347 -5.96 10.03 -12.29
N ARG A 348 -6.43 11.00 -11.49
CA ARG A 348 -6.28 12.44 -11.77
C ARG A 348 -4.80 12.85 -11.89
N GLY A 349 -3.94 12.30 -11.03
CA GLY A 349 -2.50 12.53 -11.09
C GLY A 349 -1.89 12.09 -12.42
N ILE A 350 -2.26 10.91 -12.89
CA ILE A 350 -1.78 10.32 -14.14
C ILE A 350 -2.41 11.00 -15.36
N GLU A 351 -3.71 11.27 -15.35
CA GLU A 351 -4.42 12.02 -16.38
C GLU A 351 -3.76 13.38 -16.67
N ALA A 352 -3.30 14.07 -15.62
CA ALA A 352 -2.62 15.36 -15.77
C ALA A 352 -1.31 15.28 -16.55
N ALA A 353 -0.60 14.15 -16.46
CA ALA A 353 0.66 13.90 -17.16
C ALA A 353 0.47 13.33 -18.57
N TYR A 354 -0.67 12.73 -18.87
CA TYR A 354 -0.93 12.16 -20.17
C TYR A 354 -1.27 13.25 -21.23
N PRO A 355 -0.91 13.02 -22.50
CA PRO A 355 -1.35 13.86 -23.60
C PRO A 355 -2.88 14.03 -23.57
N PRO A 356 -3.43 15.23 -23.84
CA PRO A 356 -4.87 15.51 -23.70
C PRO A 356 -5.80 14.49 -24.37
N ALA A 357 -5.44 13.99 -25.55
CA ALA A 357 -6.20 12.99 -26.29
C ALA A 357 -6.23 11.60 -25.63
N LEU A 358 -5.26 11.30 -24.75
CA LEU A 358 -5.06 9.98 -24.13
C LEU A 358 -5.39 9.96 -22.64
N ARG A 359 -5.75 11.09 -22.03
CA ARG A 359 -6.08 11.18 -20.59
C ARG A 359 -7.16 10.20 -20.17
N HIS A 360 -8.13 9.96 -21.02
CA HIS A 360 -9.23 9.04 -20.78
C HIS A 360 -8.80 7.57 -20.61
N LEU A 361 -7.54 7.23 -20.89
CA LEU A 361 -6.98 5.89 -20.75
C LEU A 361 -6.37 5.62 -19.36
N ALA A 362 -6.38 6.58 -18.45
CA ALA A 362 -5.89 6.36 -17.08
C ALA A 362 -6.95 5.71 -16.16
N SER A 363 -8.24 5.79 -16.52
CA SER A 363 -9.31 5.29 -15.66
C SER A 363 -10.52 4.79 -16.44
N PHE A 364 -11.35 3.98 -15.76
CA PHE A 364 -12.62 3.46 -16.27
C PHE A 364 -13.69 3.52 -15.17
N ARG A 365 -14.97 3.39 -15.58
CA ARG A 365 -16.09 3.40 -14.64
C ARG A 365 -16.07 2.15 -13.75
N THR A 366 -16.11 2.36 -12.45
CA THR A 366 -16.09 1.30 -11.44
C THR A 366 -17.16 0.23 -11.72
N GLY A 367 -16.72 -1.04 -11.74
CA GLY A 367 -17.60 -2.19 -11.97
C GLY A 367 -18.08 -2.38 -13.41
N ASP A 368 -17.70 -1.51 -14.34
CA ASP A 368 -18.13 -1.56 -15.74
C ASP A 368 -17.11 -2.31 -16.61
N SER A 369 -17.31 -3.61 -16.79
CA SER A 369 -16.45 -4.46 -17.62
C SER A 369 -16.43 -4.05 -19.10
N LEU A 370 -17.51 -3.46 -19.61
CA LEU A 370 -17.59 -2.99 -21.01
C LEU A 370 -16.75 -1.70 -21.21
N ASP A 371 -16.80 -0.79 -20.24
CA ASP A 371 -15.95 0.40 -20.28
C ASP A 371 -14.47 0.02 -20.15
N LEU A 372 -14.14 -0.91 -19.23
CA LEU A 372 -12.81 -1.44 -19.09
C LEU A 372 -12.31 -2.11 -20.37
N ALA A 373 -13.14 -2.94 -21.01
CA ALA A 373 -12.81 -3.59 -22.30
C ALA A 373 -12.48 -2.58 -23.39
N ARG A 374 -13.29 -1.51 -23.53
CA ARG A 374 -13.00 -0.43 -24.50
C ARG A 374 -11.67 0.26 -24.21
N LYS A 375 -11.43 0.63 -22.95
CA LYS A 375 -10.19 1.30 -22.52
C LYS A 375 -8.96 0.43 -22.79
N LEU A 376 -9.05 -0.86 -22.48
CA LEU A 376 -8.00 -1.83 -22.79
C LEU A 376 -7.78 -1.95 -24.30
N HIS A 377 -8.84 -2.09 -25.08
CA HIS A 377 -8.74 -2.14 -26.54
C HIS A 377 -8.05 -0.89 -27.09
N ASP A 378 -8.49 0.30 -26.71
CA ASP A 378 -7.94 1.56 -27.18
C ASP A 378 -6.47 1.73 -26.77
N LEU A 379 -6.11 1.36 -25.54
CA LEU A 379 -4.74 1.43 -25.04
C LEU A 379 -3.82 0.44 -25.77
N LEU A 380 -4.25 -0.80 -25.95
CA LEU A 380 -3.46 -1.83 -26.63
C LEU A 380 -3.34 -1.61 -28.15
N ALA A 381 -4.29 -0.90 -28.76
CA ALA A 381 -4.24 -0.49 -30.17
C ALA A 381 -3.22 0.65 -30.44
N LEU A 382 -2.77 1.36 -29.40
CA LEU A 382 -1.74 2.38 -29.56
C LEU A 382 -0.41 1.75 -30.01
N PRO A 383 0.39 2.49 -30.81
CA PRO A 383 1.76 2.07 -31.10
C PRO A 383 2.56 1.81 -29.81
N ALA A 384 3.43 0.81 -29.81
CA ALA A 384 4.23 0.43 -28.64
C ALA A 384 5.00 1.62 -28.04
N ALA A 385 5.60 2.47 -28.89
CA ALA A 385 6.29 3.67 -28.44
C ALA A 385 5.36 4.67 -27.72
N THR A 386 4.10 4.78 -28.13
CA THR A 386 3.11 5.64 -27.47
C THR A 386 2.73 5.06 -26.09
N ARG A 387 2.51 3.75 -26.00
CA ARG A 387 2.26 3.08 -24.70
C ARG A 387 3.44 3.26 -23.75
N ALA A 388 4.66 3.04 -24.23
CA ALA A 388 5.87 3.30 -23.44
C ALA A 388 5.97 4.75 -22.97
N GLY A 389 5.57 5.71 -23.82
CA GLY A 389 5.47 7.14 -23.45
C GLY A 389 4.47 7.40 -22.33
N LEU A 390 3.31 6.71 -22.31
CA LEU A 390 2.36 6.79 -21.20
C LEU A 390 2.95 6.21 -19.91
N GLY A 391 3.68 5.10 -20.00
CA GLY A 391 4.39 4.52 -18.86
C GLY A 391 5.45 5.47 -18.29
N THR A 392 6.24 6.10 -19.16
CA THR A 392 7.22 7.12 -18.74
C THR A 392 6.56 8.30 -18.04
N ALA A 393 5.44 8.81 -18.58
CA ALA A 393 4.68 9.89 -17.96
C ALA A 393 4.11 9.49 -16.59
N ALA A 394 3.58 8.26 -16.47
CA ALA A 394 3.09 7.72 -15.20
C ALA A 394 4.23 7.60 -14.16
N ARG A 395 5.41 7.10 -14.58
CA ARG A 395 6.60 7.02 -13.71
C ARG A 395 7.04 8.39 -13.21
N GLN A 396 7.02 9.41 -14.06
CA GLN A 396 7.35 10.77 -13.63
C GLN A 396 6.43 11.24 -12.52
N VAL A 397 5.12 10.99 -12.62
CA VAL A 397 4.16 11.29 -11.54
C VAL A 397 4.51 10.54 -10.25
N ALA A 398 4.84 9.25 -10.34
CA ALA A 398 5.23 8.47 -9.18
C ALA A 398 6.48 9.03 -8.49
N VAL A 399 7.52 9.36 -9.25
CA VAL A 399 8.76 9.96 -8.73
C VAL A 399 8.48 11.31 -8.05
N GLU A 400 7.72 12.18 -8.70
CA GLU A 400 7.45 13.54 -8.20
C GLU A 400 6.51 13.56 -6.99
N ARG A 401 5.47 12.72 -7.00
CA ARG A 401 4.39 12.80 -6.03
C ARG A 401 4.43 11.70 -4.97
N TRP A 402 4.90 10.50 -5.33
CA TRP A 402 4.75 9.29 -4.50
C TRP A 402 6.09 8.62 -4.13
N SER A 403 7.25 9.22 -4.41
CA SER A 403 8.50 8.70 -3.87
C SER A 403 8.54 8.79 -2.35
N TRP A 404 9.04 7.76 -1.67
CA TRP A 404 9.14 7.76 -0.20
C TRP A 404 9.98 8.94 0.33
N ALA A 405 11.06 9.30 -0.35
CA ALA A 405 11.85 10.46 0.00
C ALA A 405 11.03 11.78 -0.04
N GLY A 406 10.17 11.92 -1.05
CA GLY A 406 9.24 13.05 -1.15
C GLY A 406 8.16 13.05 -0.07
N VAL A 407 7.63 11.87 0.24
CA VAL A 407 6.66 11.67 1.34
C VAL A 407 7.29 12.04 2.67
N GLY A 408 8.47 11.50 3.00
CA GLY A 408 9.18 11.78 4.25
C GLY A 408 9.40 13.27 4.49
N ARG A 409 9.80 14.02 3.45
CA ARG A 409 9.94 15.48 3.52
C ARG A 409 8.62 16.20 3.83
N ARG A 410 7.55 15.90 3.07
CA ARG A 410 6.24 16.54 3.27
C ARG A 410 5.64 16.27 4.64
N LEU A 411 5.94 15.13 5.26
CA LEU A 411 5.50 14.83 6.62
C LEU A 411 6.21 15.71 7.67
N LEU A 412 7.41 16.22 7.40
CA LEU A 412 8.18 17.07 8.32
C LEU A 412 7.96 18.58 8.09
N GLU A 413 7.50 18.98 6.89
CA GLU A 413 7.24 20.41 6.57
C GLU A 413 6.48 21.21 7.67
N PRO A 414 5.46 20.66 8.36
CA PRO A 414 4.76 21.40 9.41
C PRO A 414 5.59 21.66 10.66
N PHE A 415 6.77 21.04 10.78
CA PHE A 415 7.60 21.04 11.98
C PHE A 415 8.93 21.78 11.78
N GLU A 416 9.19 22.25 10.57
CA GLU A 416 10.31 23.16 10.22
C GLU A 416 10.01 24.64 10.60
#